data_0b90ff10f25321418d43ca755bfb9267
#
_entry.id   0b90ff10f25321418d43ca755bfb9267
#
_cell.length_a   1.000
_cell.length_b   1.000
_cell.length_c   1.000
_cell.angle_alpha   90.00
_cell.angle_beta   90.00
_cell.angle_gamma   90.00
#
_symmetry.space_group_name_H-M   'P 1'
#
loop_
_entity.id
_entity.type
_entity.pdbx_description
1 polymer ?
#
loop_
_entity_poly.entity_id
_entity_poly.type
_entity_poly.pdbx_seq_one_letter_code
_entity_poly.pdbx_strand_id
1 'polypeptide(L)'
;MIRASGVPVAIGQDRPIAAQLLLDAGCNVVIADDGLQHYRLARDIEICVIDGARRFGNAWLLPAGPLREPMSRMAQVDFRICNGVHPQTGEIPMRLQGDSVRALSDGHEQPIANFSGKRVHAVAAIGNPQRFFASLAEHGLDVIPHPFPDHHAFMPADLTFGDDLPVLMTEKDAVKCWAFIQPHWWSVPVKAELPTSFYDDFYTRLAAKARISPMALS
;
A
#
# COMPACT_ATOMS: atom_id res chain seq x y z
N MET A 1 -3.19 -3.87 6.89
CA MET A 1 -4.37 -2.98 7.03
C MET A 1 -5.04 -3.11 8.39
N ILE A 2 -5.59 -4.25 8.77
CA ILE A 2 -6.40 -4.41 9.99
C ILE A 2 -5.70 -3.90 11.27
N ARG A 3 -4.43 -4.20 11.45
CA ARG A 3 -3.67 -3.81 12.66
C ARG A 3 -3.20 -2.35 12.68
N ALA A 4 -3.14 -1.68 11.53
CA ALA A 4 -2.59 -0.32 11.44
C ALA A 4 -3.67 0.76 11.48
N SER A 5 -4.89 0.47 11.03
CA SER A 5 -5.92 1.50 10.87
C SER A 5 -6.78 1.73 12.11
N GLY A 6 -6.94 0.70 12.97
CA GLY A 6 -7.84 0.77 14.11
C GLY A 6 -9.33 0.88 13.76
N VAL A 7 -9.67 0.79 12.47
CA VAL A 7 -11.06 0.86 11.99
C VAL A 7 -11.61 -0.53 11.66
N PRO A 8 -12.93 -0.75 11.64
CA PRO A 8 -13.52 -2.01 11.22
C PRO A 8 -13.08 -2.41 9.81
N VAL A 9 -12.75 -3.68 9.61
CA VAL A 9 -12.36 -4.23 8.30
C VAL A 9 -13.14 -5.50 8.03
N ALA A 10 -13.76 -5.57 6.86
CA ALA A 10 -14.44 -6.78 6.37
C ALA A 10 -13.68 -7.35 5.16
N ILE A 11 -13.50 -8.66 5.15
CA ILE A 11 -12.84 -9.40 4.05
C ILE A 11 -13.82 -10.41 3.49
N GLY A 12 -14.01 -10.40 2.18
CA GLY A 12 -14.91 -11.35 1.51
C GLY A 12 -14.83 -11.26 -0.01
N GLN A 13 -15.21 -12.33 -0.68
CA GLN A 13 -15.30 -12.36 -2.15
C GLN A 13 -16.49 -11.52 -2.65
N ASP A 14 -17.61 -11.55 -1.94
CA ASP A 14 -18.77 -10.71 -2.22
C ASP A 14 -18.63 -9.35 -1.53
N ARG A 15 -18.14 -8.36 -2.30
CA ARG A 15 -17.87 -6.99 -1.80
C ARG A 15 -19.11 -6.26 -1.31
N PRO A 16 -20.30 -6.35 -1.95
CA PRO A 16 -21.54 -5.82 -1.41
C PRO A 16 -21.89 -6.33 -0.02
N ILE A 17 -21.76 -7.65 0.22
CA ILE A 17 -22.00 -8.23 1.55
C ILE A 17 -20.97 -7.71 2.57
N ALA A 18 -19.70 -7.65 2.18
CA ALA A 18 -18.66 -7.12 3.06
C ALA A 18 -18.90 -5.63 3.41
N ALA A 19 -19.36 -4.83 2.45
CA ALA A 19 -19.74 -3.43 2.69
C ALA A 19 -20.94 -3.32 3.63
N GLN A 20 -21.98 -4.17 3.45
CA GLN A 20 -23.14 -4.19 4.33
C GLN A 20 -22.77 -4.50 5.77
N LEU A 21 -21.87 -5.45 6.02
CA LEU A 21 -21.37 -5.75 7.36
C LEU A 21 -20.70 -4.55 8.04
N LEU A 22 -20.00 -3.71 7.26
CA LEU A 22 -19.39 -2.48 7.78
C LEU A 22 -20.46 -1.42 8.10
N LEU A 23 -21.47 -1.28 7.27
CA LEU A 23 -22.60 -0.38 7.52
C LEU A 23 -23.37 -0.81 8.79
N ASP A 24 -23.63 -2.10 8.94
CA ASP A 24 -24.30 -2.68 10.12
C ASP A 24 -23.46 -2.48 11.40
N ALA A 25 -22.12 -2.39 11.25
CA ALA A 25 -21.19 -2.05 12.33
C ALA A 25 -21.10 -0.52 12.62
N GLY A 26 -21.92 0.30 11.97
CA GLY A 26 -22.00 1.75 12.18
C GLY A 26 -21.02 2.57 11.33
N CYS A 27 -20.36 1.97 10.34
CA CYS A 27 -19.52 2.74 9.41
C CYS A 27 -20.38 3.53 8.44
N ASN A 28 -20.15 4.83 8.30
CA ASN A 28 -20.82 5.70 7.35
C ASN A 28 -19.99 5.99 6.08
N VAL A 29 -18.73 5.57 6.07
CA VAL A 29 -17.85 5.60 4.90
C VAL A 29 -17.17 4.24 4.77
N VAL A 30 -17.19 3.67 3.57
CA VAL A 30 -16.53 2.39 3.26
C VAL A 30 -15.45 2.63 2.20
N ILE A 31 -14.24 2.19 2.50
CA ILE A 31 -13.10 2.23 1.57
C ILE A 31 -12.87 0.82 1.02
N ALA A 32 -12.97 0.66 -0.29
CA ALA A 32 -12.70 -0.61 -0.97
C ALA A 32 -11.29 -0.62 -1.57
N ASP A 33 -10.43 -1.51 -1.08
CA ASP A 33 -9.12 -1.77 -1.66
C ASP A 33 -9.24 -2.66 -2.91
N ASP A 34 -8.53 -2.31 -4.00
CA ASP A 34 -8.62 -2.93 -5.33
C ASP A 34 -10.10 -3.04 -5.81
N GLY A 35 -10.84 -1.95 -5.66
CA GLY A 35 -12.29 -1.92 -5.88
C GLY A 35 -12.74 -1.52 -7.28
N LEU A 36 -11.86 -0.99 -8.15
CA LEU A 36 -12.25 -0.37 -9.42
C LEU A 36 -13.02 -1.29 -10.37
N GLN A 37 -12.74 -2.60 -10.38
CA GLN A 37 -13.43 -3.59 -11.21
C GLN A 37 -14.64 -4.26 -10.53
N HIS A 38 -14.99 -3.89 -9.30
CA HIS A 38 -16.14 -4.47 -8.59
C HIS A 38 -17.44 -3.69 -8.87
N TYR A 39 -17.95 -3.79 -10.10
CA TYR A 39 -19.11 -3.02 -10.57
C TYR A 39 -20.43 -3.28 -9.83
N ARG A 40 -20.53 -4.38 -9.08
CA ARG A 40 -21.69 -4.66 -8.21
C ARG A 40 -21.73 -3.80 -6.95
N LEU A 41 -20.61 -3.16 -6.59
CA LEU A 41 -20.52 -2.21 -5.48
C LEU A 41 -20.60 -0.79 -6.05
N ALA A 42 -21.67 -0.08 -5.75
CA ALA A 42 -21.79 1.34 -6.09
C ALA A 42 -20.70 2.15 -5.37
N ARG A 43 -20.24 3.21 -6.01
CA ARG A 43 -19.15 4.06 -5.54
C ARG A 43 -19.49 5.52 -5.71
N ASP A 44 -19.18 6.31 -4.70
CA ASP A 44 -19.36 7.76 -4.73
C ASP A 44 -18.10 8.47 -5.22
N ILE A 45 -16.92 7.92 -4.88
CA ILE A 45 -15.60 8.45 -5.26
C ILE A 45 -14.74 7.30 -5.74
N GLU A 46 -14.04 7.49 -6.85
CA GLU A 46 -13.07 6.56 -7.41
C GLU A 46 -11.67 7.16 -7.44
N ILE A 47 -10.73 6.46 -6.84
CA ILE A 47 -9.31 6.84 -6.81
C ILE A 47 -8.51 5.78 -7.56
N CYS A 48 -7.82 6.16 -8.62
CA CYS A 48 -6.89 5.30 -9.31
C CYS A 48 -5.45 5.65 -8.93
N VAL A 49 -4.73 4.68 -8.36
CA VAL A 49 -3.30 4.82 -8.04
C VAL A 49 -2.48 4.23 -9.18
N ILE A 50 -1.64 5.06 -9.79
CA ILE A 50 -0.81 4.74 -10.94
C ILE A 50 0.64 4.60 -10.47
N ASP A 51 1.29 3.49 -10.78
CA ASP A 51 2.74 3.35 -10.61
C ASP A 51 3.46 4.27 -11.61
N GLY A 52 4.13 5.30 -11.12
CA GLY A 52 4.77 6.33 -11.94
C GLY A 52 5.91 5.80 -12.83
N ALA A 53 6.57 4.71 -12.44
CA ALA A 53 7.65 4.10 -13.20
C ALA A 53 7.12 3.11 -14.26
N ARG A 54 6.19 2.24 -13.89
CA ARG A 54 5.63 1.21 -14.79
C ARG A 54 4.55 1.75 -15.70
N ARG A 55 3.85 2.77 -15.27
CA ARG A 55 2.70 3.35 -15.96
C ARG A 55 1.69 2.26 -16.36
N PHE A 56 1.25 2.29 -17.59
CA PHE A 56 0.26 1.37 -18.18
C PHE A 56 0.91 0.26 -19.05
N GLY A 57 2.25 0.08 -18.92
CA GLY A 57 3.00 -0.88 -19.72
C GLY A 57 2.85 -0.60 -21.23
N ASN A 58 2.47 -1.61 -22.01
CA ASN A 58 2.19 -1.48 -23.43
C ASN A 58 0.76 -0.97 -23.74
N ALA A 59 0.00 -0.58 -22.73
CA ALA A 59 -1.38 -0.08 -22.81
C ALA A 59 -2.41 -1.09 -23.39
N TRP A 60 -2.05 -2.36 -23.47
CA TRP A 60 -2.95 -3.41 -23.95
C TRP A 60 -3.68 -4.09 -22.78
N LEU A 61 -4.87 -4.62 -23.09
CA LEU A 61 -5.65 -5.40 -22.14
C LEU A 61 -5.09 -6.82 -21.99
N LEU A 62 -5.35 -7.44 -20.86
CA LEU A 62 -5.07 -8.87 -20.63
C LEU A 62 -5.73 -9.71 -21.75
N PRO A 63 -5.05 -10.75 -22.26
CA PRO A 63 -3.72 -11.23 -21.85
C PRO A 63 -2.55 -10.60 -22.60
N ALA A 64 -2.79 -9.70 -23.58
CA ALA A 64 -1.75 -9.10 -24.44
C ALA A 64 -0.94 -8.00 -23.73
N GLY A 65 -1.44 -7.48 -22.61
CA GLY A 65 -0.80 -6.47 -21.78
C GLY A 65 -1.30 -6.50 -20.34
N PRO A 66 -0.87 -5.55 -19.50
CA PRO A 66 -1.12 -5.58 -18.06
C PRO A 66 -2.49 -5.02 -17.66
N LEU A 67 -3.25 -4.41 -18.57
CA LEU A 67 -4.45 -3.68 -18.20
C LEU A 67 -5.66 -4.61 -18.05
N ARG A 68 -6.44 -4.38 -16.99
CA ARG A 68 -7.75 -5.04 -16.78
C ARG A 68 -8.87 -4.29 -17.48
N GLU A 69 -8.69 -2.97 -17.73
CA GLU A 69 -9.64 -2.08 -18.38
C GLU A 69 -8.91 -1.13 -19.33
N PRO A 70 -9.60 -0.59 -20.38
CA PRO A 70 -8.97 0.33 -21.32
C PRO A 70 -8.59 1.64 -20.65
N MET A 71 -7.55 2.31 -21.16
CA MET A 71 -7.06 3.59 -20.63
C MET A 71 -8.13 4.69 -20.61
N SER A 72 -9.14 4.63 -21.50
CA SER A 72 -10.28 5.55 -21.49
C SER A 72 -11.05 5.57 -20.16
N ARG A 73 -10.97 4.48 -19.37
CA ARG A 73 -11.55 4.39 -18.03
C ARG A 73 -11.00 5.47 -17.08
N MET A 74 -9.77 5.92 -17.32
CA MET A 74 -9.12 6.97 -16.54
C MET A 74 -9.86 8.32 -16.59
N ALA A 75 -10.64 8.58 -17.62
CA ALA A 75 -11.45 9.79 -17.72
C ALA A 75 -12.65 9.79 -16.77
N GLN A 76 -13.04 8.64 -16.23
CA GLN A 76 -14.20 8.47 -15.37
C GLN A 76 -13.87 8.45 -13.88
N VAL A 77 -12.60 8.25 -13.49
CA VAL A 77 -12.19 8.26 -12.08
C VAL A 77 -12.10 9.70 -11.56
N ASP A 78 -12.46 9.89 -10.29
CA ASP A 78 -12.44 11.22 -9.66
C ASP A 78 -11.02 11.72 -9.41
N PHE A 79 -10.13 10.83 -8.96
CA PHE A 79 -8.75 11.18 -8.66
C PHE A 79 -7.78 10.19 -9.31
N ARG A 80 -6.74 10.75 -9.95
CA ARG A 80 -5.60 10.01 -10.51
C ARG A 80 -4.38 10.34 -9.69
N ILE A 81 -3.87 9.37 -8.93
CA ILE A 81 -2.72 9.52 -8.05
C ILE A 81 -1.52 8.83 -8.66
N CYS A 82 -0.43 9.55 -8.91
CA CYS A 82 0.82 8.99 -9.39
C CYS A 82 1.74 8.67 -8.22
N ASN A 83 1.98 7.39 -7.97
CA ASN A 83 2.92 6.93 -6.96
C ASN A 83 4.34 6.90 -7.51
N GLY A 84 5.18 7.82 -7.05
CA GLY A 84 6.59 7.93 -7.40
C GLY A 84 6.87 9.10 -8.34
N VAL A 85 7.69 8.84 -9.38
CA VAL A 85 8.24 9.89 -10.26
C VAL A 85 7.34 10.19 -11.46
N HIS A 86 7.49 11.40 -12.00
CA HIS A 86 6.89 11.86 -13.27
C HIS A 86 5.35 11.84 -13.33
N PRO A 87 4.65 12.52 -12.40
CA PRO A 87 3.21 12.71 -12.55
C PRO A 87 2.90 13.47 -13.85
N GLN A 88 1.89 13.02 -14.58
CA GLN A 88 1.42 13.68 -15.78
C GLN A 88 0.38 14.76 -15.45
N THR A 89 0.04 15.61 -16.43
CA THR A 89 -0.98 16.65 -16.25
C THR A 89 -2.30 16.04 -15.77
N GLY A 90 -2.82 16.58 -14.67
CA GLY A 90 -4.05 16.11 -14.03
C GLY A 90 -3.87 14.89 -13.13
N GLU A 91 -2.65 14.49 -12.83
CA GLU A 91 -2.33 13.49 -11.82
C GLU A 91 -1.81 14.16 -10.53
N ILE A 92 -2.21 13.62 -9.41
CA ILE A 92 -1.80 14.08 -8.08
C ILE A 92 -0.53 13.30 -7.70
N PRO A 93 0.59 13.98 -7.39
CA PRO A 93 1.80 13.30 -6.97
C PRO A 93 1.61 12.66 -5.59
N MET A 94 2.09 11.44 -5.44
CA MET A 94 2.17 10.72 -4.17
C MET A 94 3.59 10.19 -3.97
N ARG A 95 4.10 10.33 -2.75
CA ARG A 95 5.36 9.71 -2.33
C ARG A 95 5.10 8.73 -1.19
N LEU A 96 5.81 7.61 -1.20
CA LEU A 96 5.84 6.70 -0.05
C LEU A 96 7.07 7.06 0.78
N GLN A 97 6.83 7.40 2.04
CA GLN A 97 7.90 7.66 3.02
C GLN A 97 7.95 6.53 4.04
N GLY A 98 9.17 6.09 4.34
CA GLY A 98 9.45 5.04 5.31
C GLY A 98 10.58 5.48 6.24
N ASP A 99 10.29 6.45 7.13
CA ASP A 99 11.30 7.07 8.01
C ASP A 99 11.50 6.32 9.33
N SER A 100 10.73 5.26 9.56
CA SER A 100 10.81 4.43 10.77
C SER A 100 10.95 2.95 10.43
N VAL A 101 11.41 2.20 11.41
CA VAL A 101 11.40 0.74 11.42
C VAL A 101 10.68 0.26 12.66
N ARG A 102 9.97 -0.86 12.54
CA ARG A 102 9.23 -1.49 13.65
C ARG A 102 9.76 -2.90 13.88
N ALA A 103 10.23 -3.18 15.09
CA ALA A 103 10.66 -4.51 15.47
C ALA A 103 9.47 -5.49 15.38
N LEU A 104 9.71 -6.67 14.82
CA LEU A 104 8.65 -7.68 14.70
C LEU A 104 8.39 -8.40 16.02
N SER A 105 9.40 -8.45 16.91
CA SER A 105 9.32 -9.16 18.19
C SER A 105 8.37 -8.52 19.20
N ASP A 106 8.41 -7.20 19.34
CA ASP A 106 7.70 -6.44 20.38
C ASP A 106 6.91 -5.23 19.86
N GLY A 107 7.05 -4.92 18.57
CA GLY A 107 6.39 -3.78 17.94
C GLY A 107 7.08 -2.43 18.23
N HIS A 108 8.25 -2.43 18.90
CA HIS A 108 9.00 -1.19 19.16
C HIS A 108 9.33 -0.49 17.84
N GLU A 109 9.08 0.81 17.79
CA GLU A 109 9.33 1.64 16.61
C GLU A 109 10.47 2.62 16.88
N GLN A 110 11.36 2.77 15.90
CA GLN A 110 12.47 3.72 15.97
C GLN A 110 12.75 4.32 14.59
N PRO A 111 13.42 5.51 14.54
CA PRO A 111 13.83 6.10 13.27
C PRO A 111 14.74 5.16 12.47
N ILE A 112 14.52 5.08 11.15
CA ILE A 112 15.37 4.30 10.24
C ILE A 112 16.82 4.84 10.23
N ALA A 113 16.99 6.13 10.51
CA ALA A 113 18.30 6.78 10.62
C ALA A 113 19.23 6.10 11.66
N ASN A 114 18.68 5.39 12.66
CA ASN A 114 19.45 4.62 13.63
C ASN A 114 20.21 3.43 12.98
N PHE A 115 19.85 3.09 11.74
CA PHE A 115 20.51 2.07 10.93
C PHE A 115 21.47 2.65 9.89
N SER A 116 21.64 3.96 9.82
CA SER A 116 22.58 4.61 8.90
C SER A 116 24.01 4.11 9.15
N GLY A 117 24.70 3.76 8.06
CA GLY A 117 26.04 3.15 8.10
C GLY A 117 26.08 1.69 8.53
N LYS A 118 24.96 1.08 8.92
CA LYS A 118 24.90 -0.34 9.27
C LYS A 118 24.62 -1.19 8.03
N ARG A 119 25.24 -2.36 8.00
CA ARG A 119 24.91 -3.41 7.03
C ARG A 119 23.66 -4.13 7.47
N VAL A 120 22.73 -4.34 6.53
CA VAL A 120 21.42 -4.96 6.79
C VAL A 120 21.02 -5.88 5.64
N HIS A 121 20.34 -6.97 5.95
CA HIS A 121 19.62 -7.75 4.96
C HIS A 121 18.29 -7.05 4.66
N ALA A 122 18.02 -6.80 3.39
CA ALA A 122 16.74 -6.24 2.96
C ALA A 122 15.95 -7.28 2.15
N VAL A 123 14.76 -7.62 2.64
CA VAL A 123 13.90 -8.67 2.08
C VAL A 123 12.64 -8.05 1.49
N ALA A 124 12.33 -8.39 0.24
CA ALA A 124 11.11 -7.92 -0.39
C ALA A 124 10.52 -8.94 -1.41
N ALA A 125 9.24 -9.28 -1.22
CA ALA A 125 8.43 -10.11 -2.12
C ALA A 125 7.22 -9.31 -2.62
N ILE A 126 7.52 -8.24 -3.35
CA ILE A 126 6.58 -7.27 -3.91
C ILE A 126 6.88 -7.02 -5.39
N GLY A 127 5.94 -6.43 -6.13
CA GLY A 127 6.06 -6.21 -7.58
C GLY A 127 7.26 -5.35 -8.02
N ASN A 128 7.84 -4.51 -7.14
CA ASN A 128 9.05 -3.73 -7.42
C ASN A 128 9.96 -3.70 -6.18
N PRO A 129 10.74 -4.77 -5.93
CA PRO A 129 11.62 -4.86 -4.76
C PRO A 129 12.79 -3.87 -4.82
N GLN A 130 13.25 -3.51 -6.02
CA GLN A 130 14.38 -2.58 -6.19
C GLN A 130 14.09 -1.20 -5.61
N ARG A 131 12.84 -0.74 -5.69
CA ARG A 131 12.43 0.53 -5.08
C ARG A 131 12.58 0.51 -3.56
N PHE A 132 12.24 -0.61 -2.93
CA PHE A 132 12.42 -0.80 -1.49
C PHE A 132 13.91 -0.78 -1.10
N PHE A 133 14.75 -1.50 -1.84
CA PHE A 133 16.18 -1.53 -1.56
C PHE A 133 16.84 -0.16 -1.77
N ALA A 134 16.45 0.55 -2.84
CA ALA A 134 16.93 1.90 -3.10
C ALA A 134 16.55 2.88 -1.98
N SER A 135 15.30 2.80 -1.47
CA SER A 135 14.86 3.67 -0.38
C SER A 135 15.66 3.46 0.91
N LEU A 136 16.04 2.21 1.23
CA LEU A 136 16.90 1.93 2.38
C LEU A 136 18.31 2.50 2.17
N ALA A 137 18.86 2.37 0.97
CA ALA A 137 20.18 2.93 0.63
C ALA A 137 20.19 4.47 0.69
N GLU A 138 19.10 5.13 0.29
CA GLU A 138 18.90 6.59 0.42
C GLU A 138 18.95 7.06 1.88
N HIS A 139 18.55 6.21 2.83
CA HIS A 139 18.72 6.46 4.28
C HIS A 139 20.12 6.13 4.81
N GLY A 140 21.06 5.79 3.93
CA GLY A 140 22.45 5.53 4.29
C GLY A 140 22.73 4.12 4.82
N LEU A 141 21.86 3.15 4.60
CA LEU A 141 22.09 1.75 4.99
C LEU A 141 22.97 1.04 3.95
N ASP A 142 23.86 0.15 4.41
CA ASP A 142 24.61 -0.80 3.54
C ASP A 142 23.71 -2.03 3.30
N VAL A 143 23.01 -2.04 2.16
CA VAL A 143 21.93 -2.97 1.87
C VAL A 143 22.45 -4.23 1.19
N ILE A 144 22.15 -5.40 1.78
CA ILE A 144 22.28 -6.72 1.14
C ILE A 144 20.89 -7.12 0.62
N PRO A 145 20.60 -7.01 -0.70
CA PRO A 145 19.26 -7.20 -1.22
C PRO A 145 18.90 -8.68 -1.40
N HIS A 146 17.69 -9.05 -0.95
CA HIS A 146 17.09 -10.38 -1.12
C HIS A 146 15.72 -10.22 -1.81
N PRO A 147 15.67 -10.13 -3.15
CA PRO A 147 14.42 -10.09 -3.88
C PRO A 147 13.79 -11.48 -3.96
N PHE A 148 12.49 -11.57 -3.68
CA PHE A 148 11.67 -12.77 -3.86
C PHE A 148 10.56 -12.50 -4.88
N PRO A 149 9.98 -13.54 -5.50
CA PRO A 149 8.80 -13.41 -6.34
C PRO A 149 7.65 -12.71 -5.58
N ASP A 150 6.83 -11.92 -6.29
CA ASP A 150 5.66 -11.29 -5.64
C ASP A 150 4.76 -12.37 -5.04
N HIS A 151 4.21 -12.09 -3.86
CA HIS A 151 3.41 -13.02 -3.06
C HIS A 151 4.14 -14.28 -2.55
N HIS A 152 5.48 -14.31 -2.55
CA HIS A 152 6.24 -15.43 -1.99
C HIS A 152 5.77 -15.78 -0.57
N ALA A 153 5.58 -17.08 -0.31
CA ALA A 153 5.28 -17.61 1.02
C ALA A 153 6.60 -17.96 1.71
N PHE A 154 7.03 -17.13 2.66
CA PHE A 154 8.30 -17.31 3.35
C PHE A 154 8.32 -18.56 4.24
N MET A 155 9.46 -19.26 4.21
CA MET A 155 9.84 -20.29 5.17
C MET A 155 11.03 -19.79 6.01
N PRO A 156 11.27 -20.35 7.22
CA PRO A 156 12.40 -19.95 8.05
C PRO A 156 13.76 -20.00 7.32
N ALA A 157 13.94 -20.99 6.44
CA ALA A 157 15.17 -21.15 5.66
C ALA A 157 15.45 -20.01 4.68
N ASP A 158 14.41 -19.35 4.16
CA ASP A 158 14.52 -18.21 3.23
C ASP A 158 15.17 -16.99 3.88
N LEU A 159 15.05 -16.88 5.20
CA LEU A 159 15.45 -15.73 6.00
C LEU A 159 16.61 -16.05 6.99
N THR A 160 17.31 -17.16 6.75
CA THR A 160 18.48 -17.58 7.54
C THR A 160 19.74 -17.22 6.75
N PHE A 161 20.42 -16.15 7.13
CA PHE A 161 21.58 -15.62 6.40
C PHE A 161 22.93 -16.01 7.00
N GLY A 162 22.94 -16.70 8.14
CA GLY A 162 24.16 -17.23 8.76
C GLY A 162 24.95 -16.20 9.58
N ASP A 163 24.37 -15.03 9.83
CA ASP A 163 24.89 -13.95 10.66
C ASP A 163 23.78 -13.33 11.52
N ASP A 164 24.13 -12.34 12.34
CA ASP A 164 23.21 -11.64 13.23
C ASP A 164 22.87 -10.22 12.73
N LEU A 165 23.05 -9.94 11.44
CA LEU A 165 22.72 -8.65 10.88
C LEU A 165 21.21 -8.40 10.94
N PRO A 166 20.77 -7.13 11.11
CA PRO A 166 19.37 -6.80 11.08
C PRO A 166 18.72 -7.17 9.73
N VAL A 167 17.52 -7.75 9.78
CA VAL A 167 16.72 -8.06 8.60
C VAL A 167 15.58 -7.04 8.50
N LEU A 168 15.57 -6.24 7.46
CA LEU A 168 14.53 -5.26 7.18
C LEU A 168 13.65 -5.77 6.05
N MET A 169 12.33 -5.71 6.24
CA MET A 169 11.37 -6.18 5.23
C MET A 169 10.17 -5.24 5.11
N THR A 170 9.43 -5.37 4.02
CA THR A 170 8.19 -4.59 3.86
C THR A 170 7.15 -5.04 4.89
N GLU A 171 6.19 -4.16 5.27
CA GLU A 171 5.08 -4.55 6.14
C GLU A 171 4.25 -5.72 5.57
N LYS A 172 4.09 -5.76 4.24
CA LYS A 172 3.39 -6.84 3.53
C LYS A 172 4.08 -8.19 3.74
N ASP A 173 5.40 -8.19 3.74
CA ASP A 173 6.19 -9.41 3.92
C ASP A 173 6.31 -9.80 5.38
N ALA A 174 6.45 -8.84 6.28
CA ALA A 174 6.49 -9.05 7.73
C ALA A 174 5.28 -9.84 8.23
N VAL A 175 4.07 -9.56 7.70
CA VAL A 175 2.85 -10.28 8.10
C VAL A 175 2.93 -11.77 7.77
N LYS A 176 3.65 -12.16 6.71
CA LYS A 176 3.81 -13.57 6.32
C LYS A 176 4.77 -14.34 7.23
N CYS A 177 5.61 -13.64 8.00
CA CYS A 177 6.68 -14.21 8.82
C CYS A 177 6.33 -14.39 10.30
N TRP A 178 5.10 -14.03 10.72
CA TRP A 178 4.68 -14.02 12.14
C TRP A 178 4.90 -15.32 12.90
N ALA A 179 4.86 -16.46 12.23
CA ALA A 179 4.99 -17.78 12.87
C ALA A 179 6.44 -18.12 13.31
N PHE A 180 7.45 -17.36 12.82
CA PHE A 180 8.87 -17.69 13.03
C PHE A 180 9.77 -16.45 13.16
N ILE A 181 9.23 -15.38 13.75
CA ILE A 181 9.93 -14.10 13.97
C ILE A 181 11.23 -14.30 14.76
N GLN A 182 12.28 -13.54 14.36
CA GLN A 182 13.53 -13.43 15.08
C GLN A 182 13.68 -12.02 15.70
N PRO A 183 14.42 -11.87 16.82
CA PRO A 183 14.56 -10.59 17.52
C PRO A 183 15.16 -9.45 16.69
N HIS A 184 16.01 -9.74 15.71
CA HIS A 184 16.67 -8.76 14.85
C HIS A 184 15.93 -8.43 13.55
N TRP A 185 14.65 -8.82 13.44
CA TRP A 185 13.82 -8.55 12.27
C TRP A 185 12.93 -7.34 12.44
N TRP A 186 12.86 -6.54 11.40
CA TRP A 186 12.19 -5.25 11.37
C TRP A 186 11.31 -5.12 10.14
N SER A 187 10.13 -4.57 10.30
CA SER A 187 9.34 -4.07 9.17
C SER A 187 9.62 -2.58 8.96
N VAL A 188 9.51 -2.14 7.70
CA VAL A 188 9.61 -0.73 7.33
C VAL A 188 8.20 -0.25 6.97
N PRO A 189 7.48 0.41 7.90
CA PRO A 189 6.20 1.02 7.61
C PRO A 189 6.37 2.14 6.57
N VAL A 190 5.43 2.22 5.63
CA VAL A 190 5.41 3.32 4.67
C VAL A 190 4.13 4.12 4.81
N LYS A 191 4.25 5.45 4.73
CA LYS A 191 3.11 6.37 4.69
C LYS A 191 3.06 7.03 3.32
N ALA A 192 1.85 7.15 2.78
CA ALA A 192 1.62 7.90 1.56
C ALA A 192 1.55 9.39 1.90
N GLU A 193 2.40 10.20 1.28
CA GLU A 193 2.31 11.65 1.30
C GLU A 193 1.66 12.16 0.03
N LEU A 194 0.63 12.95 0.21
CA LEU A 194 -0.14 13.60 -0.82
C LEU A 194 -0.18 15.11 -0.54
N PRO A 195 -0.30 15.97 -1.58
CA PRO A 195 -0.46 17.42 -1.39
C PRO A 195 -1.72 17.73 -0.56
N THR A 196 -1.67 18.79 0.25
CA THR A 196 -2.82 19.25 1.04
C THR A 196 -4.05 19.49 0.17
N SER A 197 -3.87 20.03 -1.04
CA SER A 197 -4.95 20.25 -2.00
C SER A 197 -5.75 19.01 -2.35
N PHE A 198 -5.11 17.81 -2.35
CA PHE A 198 -5.84 16.56 -2.54
C PHE A 198 -6.85 16.32 -1.42
N TYR A 199 -6.45 16.54 -0.17
CA TYR A 199 -7.35 16.33 0.98
C TYR A 199 -8.51 17.31 0.97
N ASP A 200 -8.25 18.58 0.61
CA ASP A 200 -9.29 19.61 0.51
C ASP A 200 -10.33 19.25 -0.56
N ASP A 201 -9.88 18.84 -1.74
CA ASP A 201 -10.76 18.39 -2.83
C ASP A 201 -11.52 17.12 -2.46
N PHE A 202 -10.83 16.14 -1.85
CA PHE A 202 -11.44 14.88 -1.43
C PHE A 202 -12.55 15.10 -0.41
N TYR A 203 -12.28 15.86 0.65
CA TYR A 203 -13.28 16.15 1.68
C TYR A 203 -14.44 16.99 1.13
N THR A 204 -14.19 17.90 0.22
CA THR A 204 -15.24 18.69 -0.46
C THR A 204 -16.18 17.76 -1.25
N ARG A 205 -15.62 16.84 -2.04
CA ARG A 205 -16.40 15.86 -2.81
C ARG A 205 -17.15 14.90 -1.90
N LEU A 206 -16.50 14.39 -0.86
CA LEU A 206 -17.13 13.49 0.10
C LEU A 206 -18.32 14.16 0.80
N ALA A 207 -18.14 15.41 1.27
CA ALA A 207 -19.23 16.17 1.89
C ALA A 207 -20.40 16.45 0.93
N ALA A 208 -20.10 16.71 -0.35
CA ALA A 208 -21.15 16.90 -1.37
C ALA A 208 -21.96 15.62 -1.60
N LYS A 209 -21.32 14.45 -1.60
CA LYS A 209 -22.00 13.15 -1.73
C LYS A 209 -22.84 12.80 -0.49
N ALA A 210 -22.31 13.04 0.72
CA ALA A 210 -23.04 12.82 1.97
C ALA A 210 -24.33 13.70 2.08
N ARG A 211 -24.36 14.89 1.48
CA ARG A 211 -25.53 15.77 1.47
C ARG A 211 -26.67 15.30 0.55
N ILE A 212 -26.38 14.44 -0.41
CA ILE A 212 -27.38 13.91 -1.35
C ILE A 212 -28.18 12.75 -0.72
N SER A 213 -27.74 12.21 0.40
CA SER A 213 -28.43 11.13 1.14
C SER A 213 -28.76 11.56 2.58
N PRO A 214 -29.80 12.42 2.79
CA PRO A 214 -30.16 12.88 4.14
C PRO A 214 -30.71 11.78 5.06
N MET A 215 -30.96 10.57 4.57
CA MET A 215 -31.44 9.44 5.35
C MET A 215 -30.35 8.56 5.99
N ALA A 216 -29.08 8.85 5.77
CA ALA A 216 -27.97 8.05 6.31
C ALA A 216 -27.29 8.69 7.53
N LEU A 217 -27.82 9.79 8.06
CA LEU A 217 -27.28 10.55 9.20
C LEU A 217 -28.29 10.70 10.35
N SER A 218 -29.32 9.86 10.41
CA SER A 218 -30.25 9.80 11.56
C SER A 218 -30.03 8.53 12.37
#